data_078085d67e23aee59497069354ea469d
#
_entry.id   078085d67e23aee59497069354ea469d
#
_cell.length_a   1.000
_cell.length_b   1.000
_cell.length_c   1.000
_cell.angle_alpha   90.00
_cell.angle_beta   90.00
_cell.angle_gamma   90.00
#
_symmetry.space_group_name_H-M   'P 1'
#
loop_
_entity.id
_entity.type
_entity.pdbx_description
1 polymer ?
#
loop_
_entity_poly.entity_id
_entity_poly.type
_entity_poly.pdbx_seq_one_letter_code
_entity_poly.pdbx_strand_id
1 'polypeptide(L)'
;MDSGRGGDGGEQTGADGPKVVLVTGACRFLGGYLTARLAQNPAIKQVIAVDAVAPTKDMQRRMGRAEFVRADIRNPFIAKVIRNGDVDTVVHAAAASYVPRSGGRATLKELNVMGAMQLFAACQKAPLVRRVILKSTSEIYGSSAYDSVMFTEDSSARRPPGEGFARDSIDIESYARGLGRRRPDIAVTILRLANMIGPAMDTALSRYLAGPVVPTVAGRDARLQLLHEQDALGALEHATVAGRSGKIGRAHV
;
A
#
# COMPACT_ATOMS: atom_id res chain seq x y z
N MET A 1 50.87 21.16 20.99
CA MET A 1 49.77 22.06 21.31
C MET A 1 49.06 22.37 19.99
N ASP A 2 48.06 21.68 19.68
CA ASP A 2 46.73 22.22 19.39
C ASP A 2 45.76 21.09 19.08
N SER A 3 44.70 21.08 19.82
CA SER A 3 43.67 20.06 19.83
C SER A 3 42.53 20.46 18.87
N GLY A 4 42.46 19.83 17.70
CA GLY A 4 41.35 19.92 16.79
C GLY A 4 40.21 18.98 17.20
N ARG A 5 39.16 19.51 17.84
CA ARG A 5 37.88 18.82 18.11
C ARG A 5 37.12 18.60 16.79
N GLY A 6 37.05 17.36 16.35
CA GLY A 6 36.07 16.91 15.38
C GLY A 6 34.69 16.92 16.00
N GLY A 7 33.83 17.80 15.55
CA GLY A 7 32.41 17.82 15.90
C GLY A 7 31.72 16.63 15.26
N ASP A 8 31.34 15.66 16.09
CA ASP A 8 30.40 14.58 15.75
C ASP A 8 29.01 15.21 15.58
N GLY A 9 28.66 15.51 14.34
CA GLY A 9 27.34 15.93 13.95
C GLY A 9 26.39 14.75 13.99
N GLY A 10 26.01 14.34 15.19
CA GLY A 10 24.97 13.35 15.42
C GLY A 10 23.66 13.82 14.78
N GLU A 11 23.34 13.27 13.63
CA GLU A 11 22.04 13.37 12.99
C GLU A 11 21.01 12.70 13.91
N GLN A 12 20.43 13.49 14.81
CA GLN A 12 19.28 13.11 15.62
C GLN A 12 18.06 12.99 14.69
N THR A 13 17.96 11.89 13.99
CA THR A 13 16.69 11.44 13.43
C THR A 13 15.84 10.89 14.58
N GLY A 14 15.22 11.77 15.33
CA GLY A 14 14.18 11.44 16.31
C GLY A 14 12.94 10.96 15.59
N ALA A 15 12.97 9.76 15.07
CA ALA A 15 11.80 9.11 14.52
C ALA A 15 11.12 8.32 15.63
N ASP A 16 10.32 9.02 16.45
CA ASP A 16 9.28 8.36 17.25
C ASP A 16 8.46 7.47 16.30
N GLY A 17 8.33 6.18 16.62
CA GLY A 17 7.55 5.23 15.82
C GLY A 17 6.08 5.67 15.70
N PRO A 18 5.28 5.05 14.81
CA PRO A 18 3.88 5.40 14.64
C PRO A 18 3.10 5.13 15.91
N LYS A 19 2.25 6.07 16.31
CA LYS A 19 1.39 5.95 17.52
C LYS A 19 -0.04 5.60 17.16
N VAL A 20 -0.60 6.26 16.15
CA VAL A 20 -1.96 6.01 15.67
C VAL A 20 -1.93 5.73 14.18
N VAL A 21 -2.22 4.48 13.82
CA VAL A 21 -2.16 4.01 12.42
C VAL A 21 -3.56 3.81 11.87
N LEU A 22 -3.85 4.41 10.73
CA LEU A 22 -5.06 4.17 9.95
C LEU A 22 -4.73 3.25 8.77
N VAL A 23 -5.46 2.14 8.64
CA VAL A 23 -5.33 1.17 7.53
C VAL A 23 -6.61 1.16 6.72
N THR A 24 -6.53 1.47 5.42
CA THR A 24 -7.67 1.36 4.50
C THR A 24 -7.68 -0.01 3.82
N GLY A 25 -8.88 -0.48 3.44
CA GLY A 25 -9.06 -1.81 2.86
C GLY A 25 -8.94 -2.92 3.91
N ALA A 26 -9.36 -2.62 5.13
CA ALA A 26 -9.25 -3.51 6.28
C ALA A 26 -10.08 -4.81 6.15
N CYS A 27 -11.10 -4.82 5.28
CA CYS A 27 -11.87 -6.03 4.96
C CYS A 27 -11.29 -6.84 3.78
N ARG A 28 -10.12 -6.44 3.28
CA ARG A 28 -9.36 -7.20 2.27
C ARG A 28 -8.24 -7.99 2.93
N PHE A 29 -7.70 -8.97 2.21
CA PHE A 29 -6.63 -9.82 2.74
C PHE A 29 -5.49 -9.01 3.36
N LEU A 30 -4.74 -8.23 2.56
CA LEU A 30 -3.57 -7.50 3.07
C LEU A 30 -3.93 -6.49 4.16
N GLY A 31 -4.98 -5.68 3.96
CA GLY A 31 -5.39 -4.68 4.94
C GLY A 31 -5.83 -5.30 6.26
N GLY A 32 -6.59 -6.40 6.21
CA GLY A 32 -7.07 -7.09 7.41
C GLY A 32 -5.96 -7.76 8.21
N TYR A 33 -5.07 -8.50 7.54
CA TYR A 33 -3.93 -9.14 8.22
C TYR A 33 -2.91 -8.12 8.74
N LEU A 34 -2.64 -7.05 7.97
CA LEU A 34 -1.80 -5.97 8.43
C LEU A 34 -2.39 -5.29 9.68
N THR A 35 -3.69 -5.00 9.66
CA THR A 35 -4.40 -4.44 10.82
C THR A 35 -4.21 -5.32 12.05
N ALA A 36 -4.36 -6.64 11.92
CA ALA A 36 -4.16 -7.59 13.00
C ALA A 36 -2.72 -7.57 13.56
N ARG A 37 -1.70 -7.55 12.68
CA ARG A 37 -0.29 -7.46 13.09
C ARG A 37 0.02 -6.16 13.81
N LEU A 38 -0.41 -5.03 13.25
CA LEU A 38 -0.19 -3.72 13.87
C LEU A 38 -0.91 -3.60 15.22
N ALA A 39 -2.10 -4.21 15.35
CA ALA A 39 -2.83 -4.24 16.63
C ALA A 39 -2.12 -5.07 17.71
N GLN A 40 -1.26 -6.02 17.34
CA GLN A 40 -0.44 -6.79 18.27
C GLN A 40 0.83 -6.07 18.70
N ASN A 41 1.26 -5.05 17.95
CA ASN A 41 2.48 -4.30 18.27
C ASN A 41 2.23 -3.34 19.45
N PRO A 42 2.88 -3.54 20.61
CA PRO A 42 2.65 -2.72 21.80
C PRO A 42 3.14 -1.26 21.65
N ALA A 43 4.04 -0.99 20.70
CA ALA A 43 4.50 0.36 20.42
C ALA A 43 3.46 1.23 19.71
N ILE A 44 2.44 0.61 19.08
CA ILE A 44 1.34 1.31 18.41
C ILE A 44 0.19 1.48 19.41
N LYS A 45 -0.15 2.72 19.73
CA LYS A 45 -1.21 3.05 20.69
C LYS A 45 -2.60 2.62 20.18
N GLN A 46 -2.90 2.93 18.91
CA GLN A 46 -4.22 2.68 18.29
C GLN A 46 -4.08 2.30 16.82
N VAL A 47 -4.91 1.37 16.38
CA VAL A 47 -5.07 1.04 14.95
C VAL A 47 -6.52 1.28 14.56
N ILE A 48 -6.73 2.11 13.54
CA ILE A 48 -8.04 2.42 12.97
C ILE A 48 -8.16 1.69 11.63
N ALA A 49 -9.05 0.72 11.60
CA ALA A 49 -9.32 -0.11 10.42
C ALA A 49 -10.48 0.46 9.61
N VAL A 50 -10.26 0.87 8.38
CA VAL A 50 -11.27 1.54 7.54
C VAL A 50 -11.61 0.69 6.32
N ASP A 51 -12.90 0.46 6.11
CA ASP A 51 -13.43 -0.12 4.88
C ASP A 51 -14.88 0.34 4.64
N ALA A 52 -15.34 0.33 3.38
CA ALA A 52 -16.72 0.60 3.03
C ALA A 52 -17.66 -0.57 3.38
N VAL A 53 -17.12 -1.78 3.43
CA VAL A 53 -17.81 -3.02 3.76
C VAL A 53 -17.55 -3.37 5.22
N ALA A 54 -18.60 -3.82 5.93
CA ALA A 54 -18.44 -4.30 7.31
C ALA A 54 -17.62 -5.62 7.34
N PRO A 55 -16.73 -5.79 8.32
CA PRO A 55 -15.99 -7.04 8.48
C PRO A 55 -16.91 -8.19 8.86
N THR A 56 -16.55 -9.39 8.42
CA THR A 56 -17.16 -10.61 8.97
C THR A 56 -16.78 -10.79 10.44
N LYS A 57 -17.55 -11.59 11.18
CA LYS A 57 -17.25 -11.91 12.60
C LYS A 57 -15.82 -12.45 12.78
N ASP A 58 -15.34 -13.21 11.81
CA ASP A 58 -14.00 -13.80 11.84
C ASP A 58 -12.92 -12.74 11.62
N MET A 59 -13.12 -11.84 10.64
CA MET A 59 -12.24 -10.70 10.42
C MET A 59 -12.18 -9.78 11.63
N GLN A 60 -13.34 -9.50 12.24
CA GLN A 60 -13.40 -8.64 13.42
C GLN A 60 -12.65 -9.25 14.60
N ARG A 61 -12.80 -10.56 14.85
CA ARG A 61 -12.00 -11.26 15.88
C ARG A 61 -10.51 -11.19 15.60
N ARG A 62 -10.11 -11.33 14.33
CA ARG A 62 -8.70 -11.27 13.91
C ARG A 62 -8.08 -9.90 14.08
N MET A 63 -8.83 -8.82 13.85
CA MET A 63 -8.38 -7.44 14.03
C MET A 63 -8.06 -7.11 15.51
N GLY A 64 -8.51 -7.90 16.48
CA GLY A 64 -8.16 -7.76 17.88
C GLY A 64 -8.60 -6.39 18.44
N ARG A 65 -7.64 -5.61 18.97
CA ARG A 65 -7.90 -4.29 19.58
C ARG A 65 -8.05 -3.14 18.55
N ALA A 66 -7.97 -3.41 17.24
CA ALA A 66 -8.16 -2.38 16.26
C ALA A 66 -9.63 -1.88 16.23
N GLU A 67 -9.81 -0.58 16.14
CA GLU A 67 -11.11 0.06 16.01
C GLU A 67 -11.56 0.03 14.54
N PHE A 68 -12.72 -0.54 14.26
CA PHE A 68 -13.26 -0.55 12.90
C PHE A 68 -14.18 0.64 12.66
N VAL A 69 -13.86 1.40 11.62
CA VAL A 69 -14.68 2.54 11.15
C VAL A 69 -15.19 2.22 9.74
N ARG A 70 -16.50 2.09 9.61
CA ARG A 70 -17.13 1.92 8.29
C ARG A 70 -17.14 3.24 7.56
N ALA A 71 -16.28 3.39 6.55
CA ALA A 71 -16.20 4.58 5.72
C ALA A 71 -15.74 4.26 4.30
N ASP A 72 -16.38 4.90 3.33
CA ASP A 72 -15.89 4.91 1.95
C ASP A 72 -14.85 6.03 1.83
N ILE A 73 -13.64 5.68 1.40
CA ILE A 73 -12.53 6.64 1.25
C ILE A 73 -12.80 7.71 0.19
N ARG A 74 -13.77 7.50 -0.70
CA ARG A 74 -14.26 8.53 -1.63
C ARG A 74 -15.06 9.63 -0.95
N ASN A 75 -15.60 9.36 0.24
CA ASN A 75 -16.37 10.32 1.00
C ASN A 75 -15.45 11.26 1.80
N PRO A 76 -15.69 12.58 1.78
CA PRO A 76 -14.97 13.55 2.60
C PRO A 76 -14.95 13.23 4.11
N PHE A 77 -15.83 12.35 4.58
CA PHE A 77 -15.85 11.87 5.96
C PHE A 77 -14.51 11.28 6.42
N ILE A 78 -13.71 10.72 5.49
CA ILE A 78 -12.37 10.19 5.83
C ILE A 78 -11.47 11.26 6.45
N ALA A 79 -11.60 12.53 6.08
CA ALA A 79 -10.85 13.62 6.68
C ALA A 79 -11.23 13.86 8.16
N LYS A 80 -12.49 13.59 8.54
CA LYS A 80 -12.92 13.63 9.96
C LYS A 80 -12.34 12.45 10.72
N VAL A 81 -12.34 11.25 10.14
CA VAL A 81 -11.76 10.05 10.76
C VAL A 81 -10.27 10.27 11.06
N ILE A 82 -9.50 10.79 10.11
CA ILE A 82 -8.06 11.06 10.27
C ILE A 82 -7.82 12.09 11.38
N ARG A 83 -8.58 13.20 11.40
CA ARG A 83 -8.39 14.28 12.39
C ARG A 83 -8.83 13.87 13.79
N ASN A 84 -10.03 13.30 13.91
CA ASN A 84 -10.60 12.94 15.22
C ASN A 84 -9.88 11.76 15.88
N GLY A 85 -9.24 10.91 15.06
CA GLY A 85 -8.44 9.80 15.54
C GLY A 85 -6.98 10.17 15.84
N ASP A 86 -6.58 11.44 15.69
CA ASP A 86 -5.18 11.88 15.85
C ASP A 86 -4.18 11.04 15.07
N VAL A 87 -4.57 10.65 13.84
CA VAL A 87 -3.79 9.74 12.99
C VAL A 87 -2.46 10.38 12.58
N ASP A 88 -1.36 9.71 12.87
CA ASP A 88 -0.02 10.11 12.44
C ASP A 88 0.50 9.31 11.23
N THR A 89 -0.04 8.11 11.02
CA THR A 89 0.39 7.19 9.96
C THR A 89 -0.80 6.63 9.20
N VAL A 90 -0.77 6.71 7.87
CA VAL A 90 -1.83 6.18 7.00
C VAL A 90 -1.26 5.11 6.08
N VAL A 91 -1.87 3.92 6.09
CA VAL A 91 -1.55 2.82 5.17
C VAL A 91 -2.69 2.64 4.19
N HIS A 92 -2.44 2.94 2.93
CA HIS A 92 -3.41 2.74 1.85
C HIS A 92 -3.21 1.36 1.21
N ALA A 93 -3.95 0.36 1.70
CA ALA A 93 -3.95 -1.02 1.19
C ALA A 93 -5.21 -1.36 0.36
N ALA A 94 -6.11 -0.39 0.17
CA ALA A 94 -7.44 -0.62 -0.43
C ALA A 94 -7.42 -0.85 -1.95
N ALA A 95 -6.38 -0.42 -2.68
CA ALA A 95 -6.36 -0.53 -4.15
C ALA A 95 -6.58 -1.97 -4.62
N ALA A 96 -7.61 -2.16 -5.43
CA ALA A 96 -8.11 -3.46 -5.87
C ALA A 96 -7.84 -3.70 -7.36
N SER A 97 -7.38 -4.89 -7.69
CA SER A 97 -7.21 -5.36 -9.08
C SER A 97 -8.46 -6.01 -9.65
N TYR A 98 -9.44 -6.32 -8.80
CA TYR A 98 -10.62 -7.09 -9.15
C TYR A 98 -11.91 -6.33 -8.77
N VAL A 99 -12.91 -6.39 -9.66
CA VAL A 99 -14.25 -5.83 -9.46
C VAL A 99 -15.14 -6.86 -8.77
N PRO A 100 -15.82 -6.52 -7.67
CA PRO A 100 -16.94 -7.34 -7.19
C PRO A 100 -18.01 -7.50 -8.27
N ARG A 101 -18.74 -8.61 -8.24
CA ARG A 101 -19.70 -9.08 -9.27
C ARG A 101 -20.69 -8.03 -9.82
N SER A 102 -20.86 -6.89 -9.19
CA SER A 102 -21.86 -5.87 -9.53
C SER A 102 -21.28 -4.55 -10.06
N GLY A 103 -19.96 -4.44 -10.29
CA GLY A 103 -19.35 -3.18 -10.73
C GLY A 103 -18.52 -3.33 -12.00
N GLY A 104 -18.65 -2.39 -12.93
CA GLY A 104 -17.82 -2.33 -14.13
C GLY A 104 -16.43 -1.71 -13.87
N ARG A 105 -15.59 -1.65 -14.91
CA ARG A 105 -14.24 -1.04 -14.86
C ARG A 105 -14.28 0.41 -14.36
N ALA A 106 -15.30 1.20 -14.74
CA ALA A 106 -15.47 2.58 -14.29
C ALA A 106 -15.59 2.68 -12.76
N THR A 107 -16.43 1.84 -12.16
CA THR A 107 -16.60 1.77 -10.70
C THR A 107 -15.30 1.42 -9.98
N LEU A 108 -14.50 0.49 -10.55
CA LEU A 108 -13.21 0.13 -9.98
C LEU A 108 -12.22 1.29 -10.03
N LYS A 109 -12.15 1.99 -11.17
CA LYS A 109 -11.31 3.18 -11.33
C LYS A 109 -11.70 4.28 -10.34
N GLU A 110 -13.00 4.55 -10.18
CA GLU A 110 -13.49 5.50 -9.18
C GLU A 110 -13.05 5.10 -7.77
N LEU A 111 -13.24 3.84 -7.40
CA LEU A 111 -12.86 3.33 -6.08
C LEU A 111 -11.35 3.48 -5.84
N ASN A 112 -10.55 3.12 -6.83
CA ASN A 112 -9.10 3.15 -6.71
C ASN A 112 -8.56 4.58 -6.78
N VAL A 113 -8.83 5.29 -7.87
CA VAL A 113 -8.19 6.57 -8.17
C VAL A 113 -8.82 7.71 -7.38
N MET A 114 -10.16 7.84 -7.42
CA MET A 114 -10.85 8.91 -6.69
C MET A 114 -10.73 8.71 -5.17
N GLY A 115 -10.83 7.45 -4.71
CA GLY A 115 -10.64 7.12 -3.30
C GLY A 115 -9.25 7.49 -2.80
N ALA A 116 -8.19 7.14 -3.54
CA ALA A 116 -6.82 7.50 -3.18
C ALA A 116 -6.59 9.01 -3.21
N MET A 117 -7.11 9.70 -4.24
CA MET A 117 -7.03 11.16 -4.35
C MET A 117 -7.66 11.84 -3.11
N GLN A 118 -8.86 11.42 -2.73
CA GLN A 118 -9.57 11.95 -1.58
C GLN A 118 -8.83 11.67 -0.26
N LEU A 119 -8.31 10.46 -0.10
CA LEU A 119 -7.53 10.07 1.07
C LEU A 119 -6.26 10.94 1.20
N PHE A 120 -5.50 11.11 0.12
CA PHE A 120 -4.27 11.91 0.16
C PHE A 120 -4.56 13.40 0.34
N ALA A 121 -5.67 13.92 -0.20
CA ALA A 121 -6.12 15.27 0.09
C ALA A 121 -6.49 15.46 1.58
N ALA A 122 -7.07 14.44 2.21
CA ALA A 122 -7.33 14.43 3.65
C ALA A 122 -6.01 14.42 4.46
N CYS A 123 -5.04 13.59 4.08
CA CYS A 123 -3.70 13.56 4.69
C CYS A 123 -2.98 14.91 4.56
N GLN A 124 -3.09 15.56 3.40
CA GLN A 124 -2.48 16.88 3.18
C GLN A 124 -2.97 17.94 4.17
N LYS A 125 -4.24 17.87 4.58
CA LYS A 125 -4.88 18.82 5.51
C LYS A 125 -4.76 18.39 6.98
N ALA A 126 -4.27 17.19 7.27
CA ALA A 126 -4.16 16.68 8.63
C ALA A 126 -2.81 17.05 9.24
N PRO A 127 -2.78 17.84 10.34
CA PRO A 127 -1.52 18.36 10.88
C PRO A 127 -0.65 17.31 11.53
N LEU A 128 -1.23 16.21 12.02
CA LEU A 128 -0.51 15.15 12.73
C LEU A 128 0.05 14.07 11.82
N VAL A 129 -0.44 13.95 10.57
CA VAL A 129 0.06 12.94 9.64
C VAL A 129 1.52 13.23 9.28
N ARG A 130 2.38 12.21 9.51
CA ARG A 130 3.82 12.22 9.25
C ARG A 130 4.27 11.10 8.32
N ARG A 131 3.44 10.05 8.16
CA ARG A 131 3.77 8.89 7.32
C ARG A 131 2.58 8.48 6.47
N VAL A 132 2.85 8.18 5.22
CA VAL A 132 1.87 7.59 4.29
C VAL A 132 2.53 6.43 3.57
N ILE A 133 1.97 5.24 3.71
CA ILE A 133 2.41 4.03 3.04
C ILE A 133 1.37 3.66 1.98
N LEU A 134 1.80 3.54 0.74
CA LEU A 134 0.97 3.14 -0.38
C LEU A 134 1.34 1.74 -0.85
N LYS A 135 0.39 0.82 -0.83
CA LYS A 135 0.50 -0.45 -1.53
C LYS A 135 0.23 -0.22 -3.02
N SER A 136 1.23 -0.43 -3.86
CA SER A 136 1.19 -0.39 -5.32
C SER A 136 1.49 -1.78 -5.91
N THR A 137 1.74 -1.85 -7.20
CA THR A 137 2.01 -3.11 -7.92
C THR A 137 3.21 -2.98 -8.86
N SER A 138 3.94 -4.08 -9.06
CA SER A 138 5.01 -4.15 -10.05
C SER A 138 4.49 -4.13 -11.50
N GLU A 139 3.19 -4.31 -11.74
CA GLU A 139 2.58 -4.24 -13.07
C GLU A 139 2.78 -2.88 -13.77
N ILE A 140 3.07 -1.82 -13.00
CA ILE A 140 3.35 -0.48 -13.55
C ILE A 140 4.62 -0.44 -14.41
N TYR A 141 5.53 -1.40 -14.23
CA TYR A 141 6.75 -1.51 -15.04
C TYR A 141 6.49 -1.99 -16.47
N GLY A 142 5.25 -2.42 -16.75
CA GLY A 142 4.87 -2.94 -18.06
C GLY A 142 5.10 -4.45 -18.20
N SER A 143 4.65 -4.98 -19.32
CA SER A 143 4.77 -6.39 -19.68
C SER A 143 5.06 -6.58 -21.16
N SER A 144 5.54 -5.54 -21.85
CA SER A 144 5.89 -5.61 -23.25
C SER A 144 7.19 -6.41 -23.46
N ALA A 145 7.30 -7.09 -24.58
CA ALA A 145 8.55 -7.75 -24.99
C ALA A 145 9.75 -6.79 -25.13
N TYR A 146 9.46 -5.48 -25.19
CA TYR A 146 10.48 -4.41 -25.29
C TYR A 146 10.85 -3.81 -23.93
N ASP A 147 10.15 -4.18 -22.87
CA ASP A 147 10.46 -3.72 -21.52
C ASP A 147 11.69 -4.46 -20.99
N SER A 148 12.37 -3.87 -20.03
CA SER A 148 13.54 -4.49 -19.39
C SER A 148 13.15 -5.79 -18.70
N VAL A 149 14.05 -6.76 -18.72
CA VAL A 149 13.90 -8.01 -17.94
C VAL A 149 14.07 -7.76 -16.45
N MET A 150 14.87 -6.76 -16.09
CA MET A 150 15.11 -6.32 -14.71
C MET A 150 14.69 -4.87 -14.57
N PHE A 151 13.92 -4.60 -13.53
CA PHE A 151 13.48 -3.25 -13.20
C PHE A 151 14.13 -2.79 -11.91
N THR A 152 14.41 -1.51 -11.84
CA THR A 152 14.78 -0.78 -10.61
C THR A 152 13.60 0.05 -10.14
N GLU A 153 13.69 0.65 -8.97
CA GLU A 153 12.65 1.54 -8.45
C GLU A 153 12.39 2.75 -9.35
N ASP A 154 13.41 3.19 -10.09
CA ASP A 154 13.35 4.31 -11.03
C ASP A 154 12.93 3.91 -12.44
N SER A 155 12.79 2.60 -12.68
CA SER A 155 12.34 2.10 -13.99
C SER A 155 10.90 2.53 -14.27
N SER A 156 10.63 2.83 -15.53
CA SER A 156 9.29 3.08 -16.07
C SER A 156 9.04 2.21 -17.29
N ALA A 157 7.79 1.84 -17.52
CA ALA A 157 7.40 1.12 -18.73
C ALA A 157 7.71 1.97 -19.97
N ARG A 158 8.28 1.38 -21.02
CA ARG A 158 8.46 2.05 -22.32
C ARG A 158 7.12 2.44 -22.94
N ARG A 159 6.11 1.61 -22.71
CA ARG A 159 4.71 1.88 -23.07
C ARG A 159 3.86 1.76 -21.79
N PRO A 160 3.56 2.89 -21.14
CA PRO A 160 2.72 2.86 -19.96
C PRO A 160 1.38 2.18 -20.25
N PRO A 161 0.87 1.37 -19.33
CA PRO A 161 -0.46 0.77 -19.44
C PRO A 161 -1.52 1.84 -19.73
N GLY A 162 -2.32 1.65 -20.79
CA GLY A 162 -3.36 2.60 -21.19
C GLY A 162 -4.59 2.52 -20.28
N GLU A 163 -4.86 1.33 -19.73
CA GLU A 163 -6.01 1.04 -18.88
C GLU A 163 -5.69 -0.09 -17.89
N GLY A 164 -6.66 -0.45 -17.07
CA GLY A 164 -6.53 -1.53 -16.11
C GLY A 164 -5.96 -1.09 -14.77
N PHE A 165 -5.70 -2.07 -13.91
CA PHE A 165 -5.21 -1.84 -12.55
C PHE A 165 -3.83 -1.18 -12.52
N ALA A 166 -2.95 -1.54 -13.46
CA ALA A 166 -1.64 -0.95 -13.58
C ALA A 166 -1.71 0.57 -13.89
N ARG A 167 -2.65 0.98 -14.77
CA ARG A 167 -2.89 2.40 -15.06
C ARG A 167 -3.41 3.14 -13.83
N ASP A 168 -4.40 2.57 -13.14
CA ASP A 168 -4.91 3.15 -11.90
C ASP A 168 -3.80 3.33 -10.87
N SER A 169 -2.91 2.34 -10.75
CA SER A 169 -1.78 2.37 -9.80
C SER A 169 -0.78 3.49 -10.14
N ILE A 170 -0.52 3.74 -11.43
CA ILE A 170 0.31 4.88 -11.87
C ILE A 170 -0.33 6.21 -11.42
N ASP A 171 -1.63 6.35 -11.64
CA ASP A 171 -2.37 7.57 -11.25
C ASP A 171 -2.34 7.75 -9.71
N ILE A 172 -2.55 6.68 -8.93
CA ILE A 172 -2.47 6.70 -7.47
C ILE A 172 -1.06 7.07 -6.98
N GLU A 173 -0.01 6.47 -7.55
CA GLU A 173 1.37 6.84 -7.21
C GLU A 173 1.68 8.31 -7.51
N SER A 174 1.13 8.85 -8.60
CA SER A 174 1.27 10.26 -8.93
C SER A 174 0.68 11.17 -7.86
N TYR A 175 -0.50 10.84 -7.32
CA TYR A 175 -1.10 11.58 -6.20
C TYR A 175 -0.27 11.46 -4.92
N ALA A 176 0.24 10.26 -4.59
CA ALA A 176 1.08 10.04 -3.41
C ALA A 176 2.39 10.86 -3.51
N ARG A 177 3.06 10.86 -4.66
CA ARG A 177 4.25 11.68 -4.93
C ARG A 177 3.92 13.17 -4.85
N GLY A 178 2.74 13.58 -5.36
CA GLY A 178 2.22 14.92 -5.25
C GLY A 178 2.02 15.36 -3.79
N LEU A 179 1.54 14.48 -2.93
CA LEU A 179 1.45 14.72 -1.50
C LEU A 179 2.83 14.98 -0.89
N GLY A 180 3.81 14.10 -1.12
CA GLY A 180 5.17 14.26 -0.60
C GLY A 180 5.85 15.56 -1.05
N ARG A 181 5.60 16.02 -2.29
CA ARG A 181 6.11 17.32 -2.76
C ARG A 181 5.47 18.51 -2.05
N ARG A 182 4.16 18.45 -1.75
CA ARG A 182 3.43 19.54 -1.08
C ARG A 182 3.60 19.53 0.44
N ARG A 183 3.87 18.39 1.02
CA ARG A 183 4.08 18.15 2.44
C ARG A 183 5.39 17.37 2.65
N PRO A 184 6.55 18.01 2.52
CA PRO A 184 7.86 17.38 2.66
C PRO A 184 8.11 16.83 4.08
N ASP A 185 7.31 17.26 5.05
CA ASP A 185 7.27 16.73 6.41
C ASP A 185 6.56 15.36 6.53
N ILE A 186 5.88 14.91 5.47
CA ILE A 186 5.27 13.58 5.41
C ILE A 186 6.21 12.61 4.69
N ALA A 187 6.62 11.56 5.38
CA ALA A 187 7.33 10.43 4.78
C ALA A 187 6.38 9.60 3.92
N VAL A 188 6.48 9.70 2.61
CA VAL A 188 5.70 8.90 1.66
C VAL A 188 6.52 7.70 1.21
N THR A 189 6.04 6.49 1.49
CA THR A 189 6.64 5.23 1.04
C THR A 189 5.68 4.52 0.09
N ILE A 190 6.18 4.12 -1.08
CA ILE A 190 5.41 3.37 -2.08
C ILE A 190 6.00 1.98 -2.20
N LEU A 191 5.20 0.94 -1.91
CA LEU A 191 5.59 -0.46 -2.05
C LEU A 191 4.96 -1.06 -3.31
N ARG A 192 5.77 -1.35 -4.31
CA ARG A 192 5.39 -2.03 -5.55
C ARG A 192 5.52 -3.52 -5.35
N LEU A 193 4.42 -4.15 -4.96
CA LEU A 193 4.37 -5.59 -4.70
C LEU A 193 4.24 -6.36 -6.02
N ALA A 194 4.99 -7.46 -6.15
CA ALA A 194 4.82 -8.42 -7.23
C ALA A 194 3.50 -9.22 -7.07
N ASN A 195 3.20 -10.11 -8.03
CA ASN A 195 2.04 -10.97 -7.95
C ASN A 195 2.12 -11.84 -6.70
N MET A 196 1.13 -11.70 -5.82
CA MET A 196 1.12 -12.41 -4.55
C MET A 196 0.58 -13.81 -4.70
N ILE A 197 1.25 -14.76 -4.04
CA ILE A 197 0.84 -16.14 -3.88
C ILE A 197 0.90 -16.52 -2.40
N GLY A 198 0.12 -17.53 -2.02
CA GLY A 198 0.10 -18.06 -0.67
C GLY A 198 -1.19 -18.81 -0.38
N PRO A 199 -1.24 -19.59 0.70
CA PRO A 199 -2.39 -20.44 1.02
C PRO A 199 -3.68 -19.65 1.28
N ALA A 200 -3.58 -18.38 1.71
CA ALA A 200 -4.74 -17.54 1.96
C ALA A 200 -5.06 -16.58 0.78
N MET A 201 -4.28 -16.65 -0.31
CA MET A 201 -4.46 -15.80 -1.50
C MET A 201 -5.29 -16.50 -2.57
N ASP A 202 -6.51 -15.99 -2.80
CA ASP A 202 -7.33 -16.36 -3.95
C ASP A 202 -7.23 -15.28 -5.04
N THR A 203 -6.24 -15.41 -5.92
CA THR A 203 -6.01 -14.52 -7.06
C THR A 203 -6.30 -15.24 -8.39
N ALA A 204 -6.47 -14.46 -9.47
CA ALA A 204 -6.59 -15.06 -10.79
C ALA A 204 -5.36 -15.91 -11.16
N LEU A 205 -4.16 -15.46 -10.76
CA LEU A 205 -2.92 -16.18 -11.00
C LEU A 205 -2.84 -17.46 -10.16
N SER A 206 -3.21 -17.42 -8.87
CA SER A 206 -3.18 -18.62 -8.03
C SER A 206 -4.15 -19.68 -8.54
N ARG A 207 -5.34 -19.28 -8.99
CA ARG A 207 -6.32 -20.19 -9.63
C ARG A 207 -5.83 -20.76 -10.95
N TYR A 208 -5.17 -19.94 -11.77
CA TYR A 208 -4.56 -20.37 -13.03
C TYR A 208 -3.47 -21.43 -12.80
N LEU A 209 -2.57 -21.17 -11.85
CA LEU A 209 -1.48 -22.11 -11.52
C LEU A 209 -1.95 -23.39 -10.81
N ALA A 210 -3.07 -23.34 -10.07
CA ALA A 210 -3.68 -24.48 -9.40
C ALA A 210 -4.53 -25.38 -10.35
N GLY A 211 -4.73 -24.96 -11.59
CA GLY A 211 -5.48 -25.72 -12.58
C GLY A 211 -4.79 -27.03 -12.96
N PRO A 212 -5.56 -28.07 -13.34
CA PRO A 212 -5.02 -29.37 -13.76
C PRO A 212 -4.19 -29.27 -15.06
N VAL A 213 -4.41 -28.23 -15.85
CA VAL A 213 -3.66 -27.89 -17.05
C VAL A 213 -3.38 -26.40 -17.04
N VAL A 214 -2.13 -26.03 -17.17
CA VAL A 214 -1.70 -24.62 -17.28
C VAL A 214 -1.49 -24.29 -18.76
N PRO A 215 -2.42 -23.59 -19.44
CA PRO A 215 -2.26 -23.23 -20.83
C PRO A 215 -1.13 -22.22 -21.00
N THR A 216 -0.26 -22.45 -21.98
CA THR A 216 0.87 -21.57 -22.30
C THR A 216 0.79 -21.12 -23.76
N VAL A 217 1.49 -20.03 -24.09
CA VAL A 217 1.57 -19.54 -25.47
C VAL A 217 2.83 -20.09 -26.11
N ALA A 218 2.68 -20.88 -27.15
CA ALA A 218 3.81 -21.46 -27.89
C ALA A 218 4.76 -20.34 -28.39
N GLY A 219 6.07 -20.56 -28.24
CA GLY A 219 7.09 -19.59 -28.65
C GLY A 219 7.24 -18.37 -27.72
N ARG A 220 6.55 -18.33 -26.57
CA ARG A 220 6.74 -17.29 -25.54
C ARG A 220 7.13 -17.88 -24.21
N ASP A 221 8.25 -17.43 -23.70
CA ASP A 221 8.70 -17.72 -22.34
C ASP A 221 8.18 -16.61 -21.41
N ALA A 222 7.08 -16.90 -20.70
CA ALA A 222 6.47 -15.95 -19.77
C ALA A 222 7.25 -15.96 -18.45
N ARG A 223 7.84 -14.83 -18.12
CA ARG A 223 8.51 -14.62 -16.82
C ARG A 223 7.55 -14.04 -15.82
N LEU A 224 7.43 -14.68 -14.67
CA LEU A 224 6.59 -14.25 -13.58
C LEU A 224 7.47 -13.89 -12.38
N GLN A 225 7.17 -12.77 -11.77
CA GLN A 225 7.70 -12.42 -10.46
C GLN A 225 6.61 -12.68 -9.43
N LEU A 226 6.93 -13.46 -8.42
CA LEU A 226 6.02 -13.87 -7.37
C LEU A 226 6.49 -13.32 -6.03
N LEU A 227 5.55 -13.09 -5.12
CA LEU A 227 5.81 -12.65 -3.76
C LEU A 227 4.93 -13.45 -2.81
N HIS A 228 5.53 -14.05 -1.79
CA HIS A 228 4.74 -14.75 -0.80
C HIS A 228 3.91 -13.78 0.05
N GLU A 229 2.69 -14.15 0.41
CA GLU A 229 1.76 -13.30 1.17
C GLU A 229 2.34 -12.80 2.50
N GLN A 230 3.16 -13.62 3.17
CA GLN A 230 3.78 -13.23 4.44
C GLN A 230 4.88 -12.18 4.25
N ASP A 231 5.61 -12.25 3.13
CA ASP A 231 6.65 -11.25 2.80
C ASP A 231 6.01 -9.92 2.41
N ALA A 232 4.89 -9.95 1.69
CA ALA A 232 4.09 -8.76 1.41
C ALA A 232 3.61 -8.08 2.69
N LEU A 233 3.12 -8.87 3.66
CA LEU A 233 2.69 -8.36 4.96
C LEU A 233 3.87 -7.82 5.78
N GLY A 234 4.99 -8.55 5.81
CA GLY A 234 6.22 -8.11 6.49
C GLY A 234 6.77 -6.80 5.92
N ALA A 235 6.76 -6.66 4.59
CA ALA A 235 7.19 -5.42 3.92
C ALA A 235 6.29 -4.22 4.28
N LEU A 236 4.96 -4.41 4.30
CA LEU A 236 4.01 -3.37 4.69
C LEU A 236 4.15 -3.00 6.18
N GLU A 237 4.30 -3.98 7.06
CA GLU A 237 4.52 -3.76 8.48
C GLU A 237 5.83 -3.00 8.72
N HIS A 238 6.93 -3.46 8.11
CA HIS A 238 8.22 -2.79 8.21
C HIS A 238 8.15 -1.34 7.70
N ALA A 239 7.55 -1.11 6.54
CA ALA A 239 7.37 0.24 6.00
C ALA A 239 6.53 1.13 6.91
N THR A 240 5.53 0.56 7.59
CA THR A 240 4.68 1.29 8.54
C THR A 240 5.48 1.72 9.77
N VAL A 241 6.28 0.83 10.34
CA VAL A 241 7.03 1.08 11.59
C VAL A 241 8.32 1.86 11.33
N ALA A 242 9.11 1.47 10.30
CA ALA A 242 10.44 1.99 10.02
C ALA A 242 10.54 2.82 8.73
N GLY A 243 9.41 3.13 8.08
CA GLY A 243 9.37 3.84 6.80
C GLY A 243 10.08 5.20 6.83
N ARG A 244 10.92 5.45 5.82
CA ARG A 244 11.66 6.70 5.62
C ARG A 244 11.09 7.47 4.45
N SER A 245 11.22 8.80 4.47
CA SER A 245 10.74 9.68 3.40
C SER A 245 11.41 9.40 2.06
N GLY A 246 10.65 9.52 0.98
CA GLY A 246 11.16 9.44 -0.39
C GLY A 246 11.53 8.05 -0.89
N LYS A 247 11.22 6.97 -0.15
CA LYS A 247 11.54 5.61 -0.59
C LYS A 247 10.42 4.95 -1.38
N ILE A 248 10.78 4.47 -2.56
CA ILE A 248 10.00 3.47 -3.30
C ILE A 248 10.68 2.14 -3.00
N GLY A 249 9.95 1.21 -2.40
CA GLY A 249 10.44 -0.13 -2.14
C GLY A 249 9.77 -1.14 -3.07
N ARG A 250 10.53 -2.14 -3.50
CA ARG A 250 10.01 -3.35 -4.13
C ARG A 250 10.10 -4.50 -3.13
N ALA A 251 9.02 -5.26 -3.02
CA ALA A 251 9.08 -6.54 -2.35
C ALA A 251 8.94 -7.66 -3.41
N HIS A 252 10.00 -8.42 -3.54
CA HIS A 252 10.09 -9.62 -4.37
C HIS A 252 11.06 -10.61 -3.70
N VAL A 253 10.90 -11.84 -3.97
CA VAL A 253 11.82 -12.92 -3.61
C VAL A 253 12.51 -13.41 -4.86
#